data_72eff0fd59f62cfbdce1e925a18d8143
#
_entry.id   72eff0fd59f62cfbdce1e925a18d8143
#
_cell.length_a   1.000
_cell.length_b   1.000
_cell.length_c   1.000
_cell.angle_alpha   90.00
_cell.angle_beta   90.00
_cell.angle_gamma   90.00
#
_symmetry.space_group_name_H-M   'P 1'
#
loop_
_entity.id
_entity.type
_entity.pdbx_description
1 polymer ?
#
loop_
_entity_poly.entity_id
_entity_poly.type
_entity_poly.pdbx_seq_one_letter_code
_entity_poly.pdbx_strand_id
1 'polypeptide(L)'
;MADVRFENITFHYGDKCILKNFSLSVEESQIMCLVGPSGCGKTTLVRCLLGFIKPETGSIYVGDKCLFSAEKKINVPPEYRHIGVVFQDYAVWPHMTVLENILYPMKKMRMNKAEMTEKARHALEQVRMVGYEKHLPSQLSGGQQQRVAIARALVSSDDVIVMDEPITNLDAKLREEMLEEIRIIQR
;
A
#
# COMPACT_ATOMS: atom_id res chain seq x y z
N MET A 1 -0.76 -3.45 13.32
CA MET A 1 0.23 -3.42 12.20
C MET A 1 1.27 -4.48 12.44
N ALA A 2 1.90 -5.06 11.42
CA ALA A 2 2.90 -6.12 11.56
C ALA A 2 4.28 -5.63 11.10
N ASP A 3 5.35 -6.25 11.62
CA ASP A 3 6.71 -6.02 11.13
C ASP A 3 6.87 -6.54 9.68
N VAL A 4 7.80 -5.94 8.94
CA VAL A 4 8.14 -6.37 7.58
C VAL A 4 9.62 -6.72 7.52
N ARG A 5 9.94 -7.93 7.06
CA ARG A 5 11.33 -8.37 6.96
C ARG A 5 11.66 -8.83 5.54
N PHE A 6 12.77 -8.33 5.03
CA PHE A 6 13.46 -8.81 3.84
C PHE A 6 14.76 -9.47 4.27
N GLU A 7 14.99 -10.67 3.82
CA GLU A 7 16.18 -11.46 4.18
C GLU A 7 16.90 -11.90 2.93
N ASN A 8 18.13 -11.39 2.72
CA ASN A 8 19.06 -11.80 1.65
C ASN A 8 18.45 -11.75 0.24
N ILE A 9 17.66 -10.74 -0.07
CA ILE A 9 16.98 -10.57 -1.35
C ILE A 9 18.00 -10.24 -2.44
N THR A 10 17.99 -11.03 -3.51
CA THR A 10 18.74 -10.73 -4.75
C THR A 10 17.75 -10.67 -5.91
N PHE A 11 17.92 -9.67 -6.77
CA PHE A 11 17.11 -9.49 -7.95
C PHE A 11 17.87 -8.77 -9.07
N HIS A 12 17.72 -9.26 -10.29
CA HIS A 12 18.29 -8.69 -11.50
C HIS A 12 17.21 -8.32 -12.52
N TYR A 13 17.48 -7.30 -13.32
CA TYR A 13 16.80 -7.05 -14.60
C TYR A 13 17.80 -7.40 -15.73
N GLY A 14 17.62 -8.55 -16.38
CA GLY A 14 18.63 -9.10 -17.29
C GLY A 14 19.97 -9.27 -16.56
N ASP A 15 21.04 -8.69 -17.09
CA ASP A 15 22.39 -8.78 -16.50
C ASP A 15 22.62 -7.74 -15.38
N LYS A 16 21.69 -6.79 -15.20
CA LYS A 16 21.85 -5.70 -14.21
C LYS A 16 21.36 -6.14 -12.84
N CYS A 17 22.28 -6.26 -11.88
CA CYS A 17 21.93 -6.47 -10.48
C CYS A 17 21.29 -5.20 -9.87
N ILE A 18 20.09 -5.32 -9.33
CA ILE A 18 19.36 -4.22 -8.70
C ILE A 18 19.38 -4.35 -7.18
N LEU A 19 19.12 -5.54 -6.67
CA LEU A 19 19.23 -5.88 -5.25
C LEU A 19 20.24 -7.02 -5.12
N LYS A 20 21.24 -6.84 -4.25
CA LYS A 20 22.29 -7.85 -4.02
C LYS A 20 22.37 -8.17 -2.54
N ASN A 21 21.92 -9.35 -2.18
CA ASN A 21 21.94 -9.86 -0.80
C ASN A 21 21.36 -8.81 0.19
N PHE A 22 20.25 -8.16 -0.21
CA PHE A 22 19.67 -7.05 0.52
C PHE A 22 18.79 -7.55 1.66
N SER A 23 19.00 -6.98 2.85
CA SER A 23 18.17 -7.26 4.03
C SER A 23 17.69 -5.95 4.66
N LEU A 24 16.45 -5.94 5.11
CA LEU A 24 15.82 -4.80 5.75
C LEU A 24 14.76 -5.29 6.72
N SER A 25 14.67 -4.66 7.89
CA SER A 25 13.57 -4.86 8.85
C SER A 25 12.87 -3.54 9.11
N VAL A 26 11.55 -3.58 9.14
CA VAL A 26 10.68 -2.47 9.56
C VAL A 26 9.87 -2.99 10.72
N GLU A 27 10.06 -2.39 11.88
CA GLU A 27 9.37 -2.82 13.11
C GLU A 27 7.86 -2.52 13.05
N GLU A 28 7.12 -3.20 13.88
CA GLU A 28 5.70 -2.94 14.06
C GLU A 28 5.42 -1.47 14.38
N SER A 29 4.36 -0.91 13.78
CA SER A 29 3.93 0.48 13.97
C SER A 29 4.99 1.53 13.62
N GLN A 30 5.96 1.21 12.78
CA GLN A 30 6.93 2.16 12.24
C GLN A 30 6.54 2.68 10.85
N ILE A 31 6.92 3.94 10.59
CA ILE A 31 6.94 4.51 9.24
C ILE A 31 8.37 4.43 8.71
N MET A 32 8.57 3.63 7.66
CA MET A 32 9.85 3.54 6.95
C MET A 32 9.80 4.36 5.67
N CYS A 33 10.73 5.29 5.52
CA CYS A 33 10.88 6.09 4.31
C CYS A 33 12.07 5.61 3.48
N LEU A 34 11.82 5.15 2.25
CA LEU A 34 12.85 4.73 1.31
C LEU A 34 13.33 5.93 0.48
N VAL A 35 14.53 6.42 0.74
CA VAL A 35 15.13 7.56 0.04
C VAL A 35 16.36 7.12 -0.73
N GLY A 36 16.58 7.71 -1.90
CA GLY A 36 17.76 7.42 -2.72
C GLY A 36 17.56 7.85 -4.17
N PRO A 37 18.63 7.87 -4.99
CA PRO A 37 18.56 8.29 -6.38
C PRO A 37 17.64 7.41 -7.22
N SER A 38 17.24 7.93 -8.40
CA SER A 38 16.47 7.13 -9.36
C SER A 38 17.26 5.88 -9.77
N GLY A 39 16.58 4.75 -9.85
CA GLY A 39 17.18 3.47 -10.25
C GLY A 39 17.97 2.72 -9.17
N CYS A 40 18.00 3.20 -7.91
CA CYS A 40 18.69 2.48 -6.82
C CYS A 40 17.93 1.28 -6.24
N GLY A 41 16.76 0.93 -6.78
CA GLY A 41 16.03 -0.29 -6.41
C GLY A 41 14.82 -0.10 -5.49
N LYS A 42 14.44 1.13 -5.09
CA LYS A 42 13.28 1.40 -4.22
C LYS A 42 11.99 0.76 -4.75
N THR A 43 11.63 1.10 -5.97
CA THR A 43 10.42 0.55 -6.63
C THR A 43 10.52 -0.96 -6.81
N THR A 44 11.73 -1.49 -7.05
CA THR A 44 11.97 -2.93 -7.16
C THR A 44 11.69 -3.63 -5.83
N LEU A 45 12.19 -3.07 -4.73
CA LEU A 45 11.95 -3.59 -3.38
C LEU A 45 10.45 -3.61 -3.04
N VAL A 46 9.76 -2.49 -3.31
CA VAL A 46 8.30 -2.38 -3.14
C VAL A 46 7.56 -3.42 -3.99
N ARG A 47 7.92 -3.58 -5.26
CA ARG A 47 7.30 -4.58 -6.15
C ARG A 47 7.56 -6.02 -5.70
N CYS A 48 8.72 -6.31 -5.09
CA CYS A 48 8.99 -7.60 -4.46
C CYS A 48 8.04 -7.83 -3.27
N LEU A 49 7.84 -6.84 -2.40
CA LEU A 49 6.91 -6.92 -1.27
C LEU A 49 5.49 -7.16 -1.73
N LEU A 50 5.04 -6.42 -2.75
CA LEU A 50 3.70 -6.53 -3.31
C LEU A 50 3.47 -7.82 -4.13
N GLY A 51 4.54 -8.53 -4.51
CA GLY A 51 4.45 -9.76 -5.30
C GLY A 51 4.32 -9.54 -6.80
N PHE A 52 4.51 -8.31 -7.30
CA PHE A 52 4.49 -8.00 -8.74
C PHE A 52 5.76 -8.52 -9.46
N ILE A 53 6.85 -8.66 -8.72
CA ILE A 53 8.07 -9.30 -9.20
C ILE A 53 8.55 -10.33 -8.17
N LYS A 54 9.18 -11.38 -8.66
CA LYS A 54 9.69 -12.48 -7.86
C LYS A 54 11.21 -12.33 -7.71
N PRO A 55 11.76 -12.21 -6.48
CA PRO A 55 13.19 -12.28 -6.25
C PRO A 55 13.78 -13.63 -6.64
N GLU A 56 15.10 -13.66 -6.91
CA GLU A 56 15.84 -14.89 -7.23
C GLU A 56 16.20 -15.66 -5.97
N THR A 57 16.59 -14.93 -4.91
CA THR A 57 16.98 -15.51 -3.62
C THR A 57 16.33 -14.76 -2.47
N GLY A 58 16.43 -15.33 -1.27
CA GLY A 58 16.01 -14.72 -0.02
C GLY A 58 14.56 -15.02 0.35
N SER A 59 14.06 -14.27 1.34
CA SER A 59 12.71 -14.43 1.87
C SER A 59 12.11 -13.08 2.26
N ILE A 60 10.76 -12.98 2.21
CA ILE A 60 9.99 -11.80 2.61
C ILE A 60 8.90 -12.24 3.57
N TYR A 61 8.80 -11.55 4.72
CA TYR A 61 7.81 -11.81 5.76
C TYR A 61 7.02 -10.55 6.09
N VAL A 62 5.77 -10.74 6.49
CA VAL A 62 4.93 -9.75 7.17
C VAL A 62 4.40 -10.42 8.44
N GLY A 63 4.83 -9.96 9.60
CA GLY A 63 4.65 -10.67 10.84
C GLY A 63 5.23 -12.09 10.75
N ASP A 64 4.45 -13.06 11.16
CA ASP A 64 4.80 -14.48 11.08
C ASP A 64 4.55 -15.10 9.69
N LYS A 65 3.92 -14.36 8.78
CA LYS A 65 3.52 -14.85 7.45
C LYS A 65 4.67 -14.73 6.45
N CYS A 66 5.15 -15.86 5.92
CA CYS A 66 6.09 -15.89 4.80
C CYS A 66 5.34 -15.58 3.49
N LEU A 67 5.64 -14.43 2.87
CA LEU A 67 5.06 -14.04 1.58
C LEU A 67 5.87 -14.56 0.39
N PHE A 68 7.17 -14.65 0.57
CA PHE A 68 8.09 -15.19 -0.43
C PHE A 68 9.24 -15.92 0.26
N SER A 69 9.64 -17.06 -0.29
CA SER A 69 10.90 -17.73 0.05
C SER A 69 11.38 -18.55 -1.15
N ALA A 70 12.57 -18.23 -1.65
CA ALA A 70 13.18 -18.96 -2.74
C ALA A 70 13.50 -20.40 -2.32
N GLU A 71 14.02 -20.60 -1.12
CA GLU A 71 14.38 -21.91 -0.55
C GLU A 71 13.14 -22.81 -0.37
N LYS A 72 12.09 -22.28 0.28
CA LYS A 72 10.86 -23.02 0.56
C LYS A 72 9.91 -23.08 -0.65
N LYS A 73 10.27 -22.46 -1.78
CA LYS A 73 9.43 -22.35 -2.99
C LYS A 73 8.07 -21.72 -2.72
N ILE A 74 8.01 -20.77 -1.77
CA ILE A 74 6.81 -20.01 -1.44
C ILE A 74 6.80 -18.74 -2.28
N ASN A 75 5.66 -18.42 -2.90
CA ASN A 75 5.40 -17.14 -3.55
C ASN A 75 3.90 -16.85 -3.49
N VAL A 76 3.49 -16.11 -2.47
CA VAL A 76 2.09 -15.70 -2.29
C VAL A 76 1.72 -14.70 -3.39
N PRO A 77 0.65 -14.95 -4.18
CA PRO A 77 0.18 -14.01 -5.19
C PRO A 77 -0.21 -12.65 -4.57
N PRO A 78 -0.11 -11.53 -5.32
CA PRO A 78 -0.39 -10.17 -4.81
C PRO A 78 -1.73 -10.04 -4.07
N GLU A 79 -2.80 -10.60 -4.62
CA GLU A 79 -4.15 -10.54 -4.07
C GLU A 79 -4.35 -11.23 -2.72
N TYR A 80 -3.42 -12.11 -2.34
CA TYR A 80 -3.44 -12.82 -1.04
C TYR A 80 -2.40 -12.31 -0.05
N ARG A 81 -1.65 -11.24 -0.40
CA ARG A 81 -0.67 -10.64 0.52
C ARG A 81 -1.31 -9.71 1.53
N HIS A 82 -2.52 -9.23 1.27
CA HIS A 82 -3.26 -8.31 2.12
C HIS A 82 -2.46 -7.05 2.50
N ILE A 83 -1.77 -6.45 1.52
CA ILE A 83 -1.02 -5.21 1.66
C ILE A 83 -1.81 -4.09 1.01
N GLY A 84 -2.08 -3.04 1.77
CA GLY A 84 -2.70 -1.81 1.24
C GLY A 84 -1.69 -1.04 0.38
N VAL A 85 -2.14 -0.50 -0.77
CA VAL A 85 -1.26 0.25 -1.67
C VAL A 85 -1.90 1.57 -2.07
N VAL A 86 -1.13 2.65 -1.93
CA VAL A 86 -1.43 3.97 -2.49
C VAL A 86 -0.42 4.25 -3.59
N PHE A 87 -0.88 4.26 -4.84
CA PHE A 87 -0.05 4.57 -6.01
C PHE A 87 0.11 6.08 -6.21
N GLN A 88 1.14 6.49 -6.94
CA GLN A 88 1.46 7.89 -7.24
C GLN A 88 0.33 8.62 -7.98
N ASP A 89 -0.39 7.93 -8.87
CA ASP A 89 -1.55 8.42 -9.62
C ASP A 89 -2.90 8.15 -8.92
N TYR A 90 -2.84 7.78 -7.63
CA TYR A 90 -3.97 7.38 -6.77
C TYR A 90 -4.73 6.15 -7.26
N ALA A 91 -4.71 5.83 -8.54
CA ALA A 91 -5.37 4.68 -9.19
C ALA A 91 -6.82 4.48 -8.74
N VAL A 92 -7.59 5.57 -8.56
CA VAL A 92 -9.03 5.48 -8.28
C VAL A 92 -9.79 5.12 -9.55
N TRP A 93 -10.78 4.23 -9.44
CA TRP A 93 -11.60 3.83 -10.58
C TRP A 93 -12.59 4.93 -10.96
N PRO A 94 -12.47 5.55 -12.14
CA PRO A 94 -13.23 6.76 -12.49
C PRO A 94 -14.73 6.53 -12.69
N HIS A 95 -15.14 5.28 -12.94
CA HIS A 95 -16.53 4.87 -13.14
C HIS A 95 -17.22 4.39 -11.85
N MET A 96 -16.51 4.39 -10.73
CA MET A 96 -17.00 4.02 -9.42
C MET A 96 -17.10 5.24 -8.50
N THR A 97 -18.13 5.30 -7.68
CA THR A 97 -18.24 6.29 -6.61
C THR A 97 -17.14 6.11 -5.55
N VAL A 98 -16.97 7.10 -4.67
CA VAL A 98 -16.07 7.02 -3.51
C VAL A 98 -16.33 5.75 -2.71
N LEU A 99 -17.57 5.51 -2.34
CA LEU A 99 -17.95 4.33 -1.56
C LEU A 99 -17.64 3.02 -2.32
N GLU A 100 -17.94 2.96 -3.61
CA GLU A 100 -17.64 1.78 -4.44
C GLU A 100 -16.15 1.50 -4.55
N ASN A 101 -15.32 2.55 -4.70
CA ASN A 101 -13.86 2.44 -4.68
C ASN A 101 -13.36 1.79 -3.38
N ILE A 102 -13.91 2.22 -2.23
CA ILE A 102 -13.52 1.68 -0.92
C ILE A 102 -14.04 0.26 -0.72
N LEU A 103 -15.28 -0.04 -1.13
CA LEU A 103 -15.88 -1.36 -0.97
C LEU A 103 -15.27 -2.44 -1.88
N TYR A 104 -14.67 -2.06 -3.01
CA TYR A 104 -14.21 -2.99 -4.04
C TYR A 104 -13.22 -4.05 -3.53
N PRO A 105 -12.13 -3.70 -2.83
CA PRO A 105 -11.20 -4.71 -2.31
C PRO A 105 -11.87 -5.66 -1.33
N MET A 106 -12.72 -5.18 -0.44
CA MET A 106 -13.43 -6.01 0.54
C MET A 106 -14.39 -7.01 -0.10
N LYS A 107 -15.04 -6.64 -1.22
CA LYS A 107 -15.84 -7.58 -2.03
C LYS A 107 -15.00 -8.72 -2.57
N LYS A 108 -13.76 -8.45 -3.01
CA LYS A 108 -12.81 -9.48 -3.47
C LYS A 108 -12.34 -10.40 -2.34
N MET A 109 -12.21 -9.86 -1.13
CA MET A 109 -11.89 -10.62 0.08
C MET A 109 -13.08 -11.44 0.63
N ARG A 110 -14.25 -11.37 0.01
CA ARG A 110 -15.50 -12.06 0.39
C ARG A 110 -15.97 -11.74 1.80
N MET A 111 -15.73 -10.52 2.27
CA MET A 111 -16.21 -10.04 3.56
C MET A 111 -17.75 -9.95 3.58
N ASN A 112 -18.37 -10.11 4.74
CA ASN A 112 -19.80 -9.94 4.87
C ASN A 112 -20.21 -8.46 4.74
N LYS A 113 -21.47 -8.21 4.33
CA LYS A 113 -21.96 -6.86 4.02
C LYS A 113 -21.93 -5.91 5.23
N ALA A 114 -22.23 -6.40 6.41
CA ALA A 114 -22.26 -5.57 7.63
C ALA A 114 -20.83 -5.11 7.99
N GLU A 115 -19.87 -6.02 7.97
CA GLU A 115 -18.45 -5.74 8.21
C GLU A 115 -17.88 -4.78 7.18
N MET A 116 -18.19 -4.97 5.88
CA MET A 116 -17.79 -4.05 4.81
C MET A 116 -18.31 -2.63 5.03
N THR A 117 -19.58 -2.50 5.44
CA THR A 117 -20.20 -1.19 5.68
C THR A 117 -19.52 -0.48 6.85
N GLU A 118 -19.25 -1.21 7.93
CA GLU A 118 -18.60 -0.65 9.11
C GLU A 118 -17.14 -0.23 8.84
N LYS A 119 -16.34 -1.09 8.19
CA LYS A 119 -14.97 -0.75 7.80
C LYS A 119 -14.94 0.45 6.83
N ALA A 120 -15.85 0.50 5.86
CA ALA A 120 -15.92 1.63 4.92
C ALA A 120 -16.30 2.95 5.62
N ARG A 121 -17.25 2.92 6.55
CA ARG A 121 -17.63 4.09 7.36
C ARG A 121 -16.44 4.59 8.16
N HIS A 122 -15.76 3.71 8.87
CA HIS A 122 -14.58 4.07 9.67
C HIS A 122 -13.44 4.65 8.80
N ALA A 123 -13.14 4.02 7.66
CA ALA A 123 -12.14 4.54 6.73
C ALA A 123 -12.50 5.93 6.19
N LEU A 124 -13.77 6.19 5.85
CA LEU A 124 -14.23 7.51 5.41
C LEU A 124 -14.06 8.58 6.51
N GLU A 125 -14.34 8.23 7.75
CA GLU A 125 -14.13 9.12 8.91
C GLU A 125 -12.64 9.44 9.10
N GLN A 126 -11.77 8.43 9.05
CA GLN A 126 -10.32 8.61 9.20
C GLN A 126 -9.73 9.56 8.15
N VAL A 127 -10.18 9.48 6.89
CA VAL A 127 -9.70 10.33 5.81
C VAL A 127 -10.55 11.60 5.61
N ARG A 128 -11.50 11.91 6.49
CA ARG A 128 -12.40 13.09 6.44
C ARG A 128 -13.17 13.22 5.13
N MET A 129 -13.69 12.09 4.64
CA MET A 129 -14.46 11.99 3.38
C MET A 129 -15.93 11.62 3.60
N VAL A 130 -16.43 11.77 4.84
CA VAL A 130 -17.87 11.62 5.15
C VAL A 130 -18.68 12.66 4.37
N GLY A 131 -19.76 12.21 3.72
CA GLY A 131 -20.61 13.04 2.85
C GLY A 131 -20.23 12.99 1.37
N TYR A 132 -19.08 12.39 1.02
CA TYR A 132 -18.63 12.26 -0.37
C TYR A 132 -18.91 10.86 -0.98
N GLU A 133 -19.61 9.99 -0.29
CA GLU A 133 -19.79 8.56 -0.63
C GLU A 133 -20.32 8.34 -2.04
N LYS A 134 -21.20 9.24 -2.51
CA LYS A 134 -21.85 9.16 -3.82
C LYS A 134 -21.13 9.92 -4.94
N HIS A 135 -20.07 10.66 -4.62
CA HIS A 135 -19.31 11.42 -5.62
C HIS A 135 -18.48 10.48 -6.50
N LEU A 136 -18.35 10.86 -7.77
CA LEU A 136 -17.39 10.25 -8.70
C LEU A 136 -16.01 10.92 -8.55
N PRO A 137 -14.91 10.23 -8.88
CA PRO A 137 -13.56 10.82 -8.85
C PRO A 137 -13.43 12.12 -9.64
N SER A 138 -14.16 12.27 -10.76
CA SER A 138 -14.18 13.51 -11.56
C SER A 138 -14.76 14.73 -10.85
N GLN A 139 -15.46 14.54 -9.74
CA GLN A 139 -16.05 15.60 -8.91
C GLN A 139 -15.16 15.97 -7.71
N LEU A 140 -14.00 15.33 -7.59
CA LEU A 140 -13.09 15.47 -6.47
C LEU A 140 -11.81 16.20 -6.86
N SER A 141 -11.26 16.99 -5.93
CA SER A 141 -9.90 17.51 -6.09
C SER A 141 -8.85 16.39 -6.01
N GLY A 142 -7.62 16.63 -6.47
CA GLY A 142 -6.53 15.66 -6.38
C GLY A 142 -6.28 15.16 -4.95
N GLY A 143 -6.29 16.06 -3.96
CA GLY A 143 -6.16 15.68 -2.55
C GLY A 143 -7.32 14.82 -2.05
N GLN A 144 -8.55 15.07 -2.50
CA GLN A 144 -9.70 14.22 -2.17
C GLN A 144 -9.59 12.84 -2.83
N GLN A 145 -9.13 12.75 -4.08
CA GLN A 145 -8.87 11.47 -4.74
C GLN A 145 -7.80 10.66 -4.02
N GLN A 146 -6.75 11.32 -3.54
CA GLN A 146 -5.71 10.70 -2.73
C GLN A 146 -6.28 10.15 -1.41
N ARG A 147 -7.14 10.89 -0.72
CA ARG A 147 -7.84 10.42 0.49
C ARG A 147 -8.67 9.17 0.22
N VAL A 148 -9.36 9.10 -0.93
CA VAL A 148 -10.07 7.90 -1.35
C VAL A 148 -9.12 6.72 -1.56
N ALA A 149 -7.94 6.94 -2.16
CA ALA A 149 -6.93 5.91 -2.34
C ALA A 149 -6.37 5.40 -1.00
N ILE A 150 -6.16 6.30 -0.03
CA ILE A 150 -5.76 5.95 1.33
C ILE A 150 -6.86 5.14 2.04
N ALA A 151 -8.12 5.58 2.01
CA ALA A 151 -9.23 4.84 2.59
C ALA A 151 -9.35 3.42 2.00
N ARG A 152 -9.14 3.29 0.68
CA ARG A 152 -9.10 2.00 0.00
C ARG A 152 -7.93 1.11 0.48
N ALA A 153 -6.77 1.70 0.72
CA ALA A 153 -5.62 0.97 1.26
C ALA A 153 -5.88 0.49 2.70
N LEU A 154 -6.48 1.34 3.55
CA LEU A 154 -6.84 1.02 4.94
C LEU A 154 -7.80 -0.17 5.04
N VAL A 155 -8.83 -0.25 4.19
CA VAL A 155 -9.77 -1.38 4.21
C VAL A 155 -9.19 -2.65 3.60
N SER A 156 -8.07 -2.54 2.85
CA SER A 156 -7.41 -3.67 2.18
C SER A 156 -6.41 -4.38 3.09
N SER A 157 -5.92 -3.71 4.13
CA SER A 157 -4.92 -4.26 5.05
C SER A 157 -5.01 -3.59 6.41
N ASP A 158 -4.98 -4.41 7.44
CA ASP A 158 -4.84 -3.97 8.82
C ASP A 158 -3.34 -3.95 9.26
N ASP A 159 -2.43 -4.50 8.44
CA ASP A 159 -1.03 -4.78 8.81
C ASP A 159 -0.02 -3.82 8.16
N VAL A 160 -0.04 -3.70 6.83
CA VAL A 160 0.98 -2.96 6.07
C VAL A 160 0.35 -2.11 4.98
N ILE A 161 0.71 -0.83 4.95
CA ILE A 161 0.37 0.08 3.86
C ILE A 161 1.66 0.55 3.19
N VAL A 162 1.71 0.39 1.88
CA VAL A 162 2.77 0.90 1.01
C VAL A 162 2.28 2.13 0.29
N MET A 163 3.06 3.21 0.34
CA MET A 163 2.77 4.45 -0.37
C MET A 163 3.90 4.75 -1.36
N ASP A 164 3.56 4.81 -2.65
CA ASP A 164 4.52 5.14 -3.71
C ASP A 164 4.43 6.62 -4.04
N GLU A 165 5.42 7.41 -3.61
CA GLU A 165 5.53 8.85 -3.80
C GLU A 165 4.27 9.67 -3.41
N PRO A 166 3.70 9.48 -2.20
CA PRO A 166 2.40 10.02 -1.84
C PRO A 166 2.34 11.55 -1.76
N ILE A 167 3.48 12.24 -1.75
CA ILE A 167 3.56 13.70 -1.55
C ILE A 167 4.26 14.45 -2.69
N THR A 168 4.64 13.78 -3.78
CA THR A 168 5.52 14.35 -4.81
C THR A 168 4.82 15.44 -5.64
N ASN A 169 3.53 15.33 -5.87
CA ASN A 169 2.74 16.24 -6.71
C ASN A 169 1.87 17.23 -5.90
N LEU A 170 2.13 17.39 -4.61
CA LEU A 170 1.36 18.25 -3.72
C LEU A 170 2.06 19.60 -3.50
N ASP A 171 1.28 20.67 -3.41
CA ASP A 171 1.77 21.96 -2.90
C ASP A 171 2.18 21.86 -1.42
N ALA A 172 2.89 22.87 -0.91
CA ALA A 172 3.47 22.81 0.44
C ALA A 172 2.40 22.62 1.54
N LYS A 173 1.25 23.27 1.42
CA LYS A 173 0.18 23.18 2.41
C LYS A 173 -0.48 21.79 2.41
N LEU A 174 -0.79 21.29 1.23
CA LEU A 174 -1.41 19.97 1.07
C LEU A 174 -0.46 18.82 1.49
N ARG A 175 0.86 19.05 1.32
CA ARG A 175 1.89 18.12 1.80
C ARG A 175 1.91 18.03 3.33
N GLU A 176 1.85 19.15 4.04
CA GLU A 176 1.80 19.16 5.50
C GLU A 176 0.54 18.48 6.01
N GLU A 177 -0.62 18.80 5.44
CA GLU A 177 -1.90 18.17 5.79
C GLU A 177 -1.82 16.64 5.60
N MET A 178 -1.23 16.16 4.51
CA MET A 178 -1.08 14.75 4.21
C MET A 178 -0.13 14.03 5.17
N LEU A 179 0.98 14.65 5.56
CA LEU A 179 1.89 14.08 6.55
C LEU A 179 1.23 13.95 7.93
N GLU A 180 0.37 14.90 8.31
CA GLU A 180 -0.42 14.78 9.54
C GLU A 180 -1.44 13.63 9.45
N GLU A 181 -2.12 13.47 8.31
CA GLU A 181 -3.06 12.37 8.10
C GLU A 181 -2.37 11.00 8.17
N ILE A 182 -1.21 10.84 7.53
CA ILE A 182 -0.42 9.61 7.60
C ILE A 182 -0.03 9.29 9.06
N ARG A 183 0.33 10.30 9.85
CA ARG A 183 0.65 10.13 11.28
C ARG A 183 -0.57 9.72 12.11
N ILE A 184 -1.75 10.25 11.79
CA ILE A 184 -3.00 9.88 12.49
C ILE A 184 -3.37 8.43 12.19
N ILE A 185 -3.19 7.99 10.95
CA ILE A 185 -3.48 6.62 10.50
C ILE A 185 -2.55 5.60 11.16
N GLN A 186 -1.30 5.98 11.44
CA GLN A 186 -0.30 5.11 12.08
C GLN A 186 -0.60 4.83 13.56
N ARG A 187 -1.33 5.72 14.24
CA ARG A 187 -1.69 5.57 15.68
C ARG A 187 -2.89 4.66 15.88
#